data_5f6b3aed5f42f9a3eacb5ca50eb3eefd
#
_entry.id   5f6b3aed5f42f9a3eacb5ca50eb3eefd
#
_cell.length_a   1.000
_cell.length_b   1.000
_cell.length_c   1.000
_cell.angle_alpha   90.00
_cell.angle_beta   90.00
_cell.angle_gamma   90.00
#
_symmetry.space_group_name_H-M   'P 1'
#
loop_
_entity.id
_entity.type
_entity.pdbx_description
1 polymer ?
#
loop_
_entity_poly.entity_id
_entity_poly.type
_entity_poly.pdbx_seq_one_letter_code
_entity_poly.pdbx_strand_id
1 'polypeptide(L)'
;MLGDVVHFLYPVDSSMVEALLDPAADYSLRRRLGPRSFREVRLRRMRLYREMVHRMSENSGVLAEFGRAKFGSSDGLTPGPGSRLEDAHVAVQVYSTFAGMRLRVWLSLPLDRSCVIPTPNLARLRTAGDVDGLKAYEELKAAATEAFALLHPAELDTLTRNL
;
A
#
# COMPACT_ATOMS: atom_id res chain seq x y z
N MET A 1 11.83 1.29 23.16
CA MET A 1 11.05 0.19 23.74
C MET A 1 10.14 -0.36 22.64
N LEU A 2 9.83 -1.66 22.64
CA LEU A 2 9.28 -2.35 21.46
C LEU A 2 7.75 -2.25 21.34
N GLY A 3 7.03 -2.02 22.44
CA GLY A 3 5.61 -1.71 22.40
C GLY A 3 5.24 -0.45 21.61
N ASP A 4 6.25 0.38 21.31
CA ASP A 4 6.03 1.62 20.58
C ASP A 4 5.84 1.41 19.07
N VAL A 5 6.42 0.34 18.49
CA VAL A 5 6.38 0.12 17.02
C VAL A 5 4.95 0.00 16.51
N VAL A 6 4.11 -0.75 17.21
CA VAL A 6 2.71 -0.98 16.80
C VAL A 6 1.90 0.33 16.81
N HIS A 7 2.25 1.28 17.67
CA HIS A 7 1.61 2.60 17.75
C HIS A 7 1.97 3.53 16.58
N PHE A 8 3.05 3.24 15.86
CA PHE A 8 3.45 4.01 14.69
C PHE A 8 2.88 3.46 13.38
N LEU A 9 2.18 2.32 13.42
CA LEU A 9 1.55 1.74 12.24
C LEU A 9 0.19 2.39 11.96
N TYR A 10 -0.05 2.67 10.69
CA TYR A 10 -1.31 3.20 10.21
C TYR A 10 -2.21 2.06 9.71
N PRO A 11 -3.49 2.03 10.08
CA PRO A 11 -4.38 0.99 9.59
C PRO A 11 -4.55 1.08 8.07
N VAL A 12 -4.32 -0.05 7.40
CA VAL A 12 -4.51 -0.22 5.96
C VAL A 12 -5.48 -1.37 5.73
N ASP A 13 -6.65 -1.05 5.20
CA ASP A 13 -7.67 -2.03 4.87
C ASP A 13 -7.42 -2.56 3.44
N SER A 14 -6.86 -3.77 3.35
CA SER A 14 -6.57 -4.43 2.07
C SER A 14 -7.83 -4.63 1.23
N SER A 15 -8.98 -4.88 1.84
CA SER A 15 -10.25 -5.04 1.13
C SER A 15 -10.73 -3.73 0.51
N MET A 16 -10.50 -2.61 1.19
CA MET A 16 -10.75 -1.28 0.64
C MET A 16 -9.81 -0.98 -0.53
N VAL A 17 -8.53 -1.34 -0.43
CA VAL A 17 -7.57 -1.17 -1.53
C VAL A 17 -8.00 -1.98 -2.75
N GLU A 18 -8.40 -3.22 -2.57
CA GLU A 18 -8.94 -4.07 -3.63
C GLU A 18 -10.17 -3.47 -4.30
N ALA A 19 -11.14 -3.02 -3.51
CA ALA A 19 -12.36 -2.37 -4.00
C ALA A 19 -12.06 -1.07 -4.78
N LEU A 20 -11.03 -0.31 -4.39
CA LEU A 20 -10.61 0.88 -5.13
C LEU A 20 -9.99 0.54 -6.48
N LEU A 21 -9.31 -0.60 -6.60
CA LEU A 21 -8.66 -1.08 -7.82
C LEU A 21 -9.59 -1.90 -8.73
N ASP A 22 -10.80 -2.23 -8.27
CA ASP A 22 -11.75 -3.04 -9.05
C ASP A 22 -12.25 -2.28 -10.30
N PRO A 23 -11.95 -2.78 -11.52
CA PRO A 23 -12.41 -2.17 -12.76
C PRO A 23 -13.94 -2.26 -12.94
N ALA A 24 -14.59 -3.27 -12.36
CA ALA A 24 -16.04 -3.43 -12.45
C ALA A 24 -16.77 -2.35 -11.66
N ALA A 25 -16.21 -1.94 -10.52
CA ALA A 25 -16.72 -0.81 -9.74
C ALA A 25 -16.66 0.51 -10.53
N ASP A 26 -15.55 0.78 -11.20
CA ASP A 26 -15.41 1.98 -12.07
C ASP A 26 -16.41 1.98 -13.24
N TYR A 27 -16.61 0.82 -13.88
CA TYR A 27 -17.57 0.67 -14.96
C TYR A 27 -19.01 0.91 -14.49
N SER A 28 -19.39 0.32 -13.35
CA SER A 28 -20.73 0.47 -12.77
C SER A 28 -21.02 1.92 -12.36
N LEU A 29 -20.05 2.60 -11.76
CA LEU A 29 -20.14 4.02 -11.40
C LEU A 29 -20.33 4.90 -12.63
N ARG A 30 -19.56 4.64 -13.70
CA ARG A 30 -19.67 5.39 -14.96
C ARG A 30 -21.05 5.27 -15.60
N ARG A 31 -21.72 4.10 -15.48
CA ARG A 31 -23.08 3.89 -16.01
C ARG A 31 -24.16 4.57 -15.18
N ARG A 32 -23.96 4.68 -13.87
CA ARG A 32 -24.97 5.22 -12.93
C ARG A 32 -24.89 6.72 -12.73
N LEU A 33 -23.70 7.29 -12.89
CA LEU A 33 -23.44 8.69 -12.62
C LEU A 33 -23.29 9.48 -13.92
N GLY A 34 -23.77 10.73 -13.90
CA GLY A 34 -23.46 11.69 -14.97
C GLY A 34 -21.95 12.00 -15.02
N PRO A 35 -21.45 12.52 -16.14
CA PRO A 35 -20.01 12.74 -16.35
C PRO A 35 -19.33 13.56 -15.25
N ARG A 36 -19.99 14.57 -14.73
CA ARG A 36 -19.48 15.46 -13.67
C ARG A 36 -19.35 14.70 -12.34
N SER A 37 -20.42 14.04 -11.92
CA SER A 37 -20.45 13.29 -10.66
C SER A 37 -19.47 12.10 -10.69
N PHE A 38 -19.38 11.42 -11.84
CA PHE A 38 -18.39 10.36 -12.02
C PHE A 38 -16.96 10.85 -11.83
N ARG A 39 -16.63 12.04 -12.41
CA ARG A 39 -15.32 12.66 -12.24
C ARG A 39 -15.01 12.97 -10.78
N GLU A 40 -15.96 13.55 -10.06
CA GLU A 40 -15.79 13.88 -8.63
C GLU A 40 -15.54 12.64 -7.77
N VAL A 41 -16.35 11.59 -7.96
CA VAL A 41 -16.17 10.30 -7.27
C VAL A 41 -14.80 9.69 -7.57
N ARG A 42 -14.40 9.74 -8.83
CA ARG A 42 -13.09 9.19 -9.24
C ARG A 42 -11.93 9.94 -8.62
N LEU A 43 -11.98 11.26 -8.55
CA LEU A 43 -10.94 12.05 -7.87
C LEU A 43 -10.86 11.72 -6.38
N ARG A 44 -12.00 11.50 -5.72
CA ARG A 44 -12.02 11.06 -4.32
C ARG A 44 -11.38 9.68 -4.16
N ARG A 45 -11.71 8.73 -5.04
CA ARG A 45 -11.09 7.39 -5.05
C ARG A 45 -9.58 7.47 -5.25
N MET A 46 -9.11 8.30 -6.17
CA MET A 46 -7.67 8.50 -6.42
C MET A 46 -6.94 9.08 -5.19
N ARG A 47 -7.56 10.06 -4.51
CA ARG A 47 -6.99 10.63 -3.29
C ARG A 47 -6.94 9.61 -2.15
N LEU A 48 -8.01 8.85 -1.97
CA LEU A 48 -8.07 7.79 -0.97
C LEU A 48 -7.02 6.71 -1.26
N TYR A 49 -6.90 6.30 -2.53
CA TYR A 49 -5.87 5.33 -2.92
C TYR A 49 -4.45 5.86 -2.67
N ARG A 50 -4.19 7.13 -2.97
CA ARG A 50 -2.90 7.76 -2.66
C ARG A 50 -2.59 7.73 -1.16
N GLU A 51 -3.58 7.97 -0.34
CA GLU A 51 -3.44 7.88 1.13
C GLU A 51 -3.10 6.46 1.57
N MET A 52 -3.77 5.44 1.02
CA MET A 52 -3.46 4.04 1.33
C MET A 52 -2.03 3.66 0.92
N VAL A 53 -1.61 4.04 -0.29
CA VAL A 53 -0.22 3.81 -0.76
C VAL A 53 0.80 4.49 0.15
N HIS A 54 0.52 5.68 0.63
CA HIS A 54 1.39 6.38 1.59
C HIS A 54 1.49 5.62 2.90
N ARG A 55 0.38 5.19 3.49
CA ARG A 55 0.35 4.39 4.72
C ARG A 55 1.09 3.05 4.57
N MET A 56 0.90 2.36 3.44
CA MET A 56 1.65 1.14 3.14
C MET A 56 3.17 1.40 3.14
N SER A 57 3.60 2.50 2.55
CA SER A 57 5.01 2.92 2.50
C SER A 57 5.56 3.23 3.90
N GLU A 58 4.83 4.00 4.70
CA GLU A 58 5.21 4.35 6.08
C GLU A 58 5.32 3.09 6.95
N ASN A 59 4.28 2.23 6.94
CA ASN A 59 4.28 0.98 7.68
C ASN A 59 5.47 0.09 7.30
N SER A 60 5.78 0.01 6.00
CA SER A 60 6.90 -0.81 5.54
C SER A 60 8.25 -0.29 6.06
N GLY A 61 8.41 1.03 6.15
CA GLY A 61 9.61 1.66 6.73
C GLY A 61 9.78 1.32 8.21
N VAL A 62 8.71 1.48 8.99
CA VAL A 62 8.70 1.17 10.43
C VAL A 62 9.03 -0.31 10.67
N LEU A 63 8.42 -1.22 9.91
CA LEU A 63 8.65 -2.66 10.05
C LEU A 63 10.04 -3.10 9.61
N ALA A 64 10.60 -2.50 8.56
CA ALA A 64 11.97 -2.78 8.13
C ALA A 64 13.00 -2.30 9.18
N GLU A 65 12.78 -1.13 9.76
CA GLU A 65 13.62 -0.61 10.83
C GLU A 65 13.58 -1.49 12.08
N PHE A 66 12.38 -1.95 12.45
CA PHE A 66 12.21 -2.95 13.49
C PHE A 66 12.96 -4.25 13.19
N GLY A 67 12.83 -4.77 11.96
CA GLY A 67 13.52 -5.99 11.53
C GLY A 67 15.04 -5.87 11.66
N ARG A 68 15.61 -4.76 11.17
CA ARG A 68 17.06 -4.49 11.30
C ARG A 68 17.51 -4.37 12.75
N ALA A 69 16.75 -3.69 13.58
CA ALA A 69 17.08 -3.50 15.00
C ALA A 69 17.06 -4.81 15.82
N LYS A 70 16.20 -5.77 15.43
CA LYS A 70 15.98 -7.01 16.20
C LYS A 70 16.72 -8.23 15.69
N PHE A 71 16.83 -8.36 14.38
CA PHE A 71 17.43 -9.54 13.75
C PHE A 71 18.82 -9.26 13.17
N GLY A 72 19.22 -7.97 13.11
CA GLY A 72 20.47 -7.55 12.49
C GLY A 72 20.45 -7.73 10.97
N SER A 73 21.55 -7.37 10.33
CA SER A 73 21.78 -7.74 8.94
C SER A 73 22.14 -9.21 8.89
N SER A 74 21.29 -10.04 8.27
CA SER A 74 21.56 -11.48 8.16
C SER A 74 22.70 -11.72 7.15
N ASP A 75 23.92 -11.89 7.65
CA ASP A 75 25.05 -12.41 6.85
C ASP A 75 24.96 -13.94 6.62
N GLY A 76 23.80 -14.53 6.88
CA GLY A 76 23.59 -15.98 6.84
C GLY A 76 22.95 -16.48 5.55
N LEU A 77 23.33 -17.70 5.16
CA LEU A 77 22.85 -18.45 3.98
C LEU A 77 21.33 -18.75 3.97
N THR A 78 20.61 -18.49 5.07
CA THR A 78 19.16 -18.70 5.17
C THR A 78 18.43 -17.37 5.41
N PRO A 79 17.40 -17.04 4.62
CA PRO A 79 16.63 -15.83 4.83
C PRO A 79 15.87 -15.90 6.16
N GLY A 80 16.31 -15.08 7.12
CA GLY A 80 15.66 -14.92 8.42
C GLY A 80 14.46 -13.96 8.34
N PRO A 81 13.68 -13.83 9.44
CA PRO A 81 12.53 -12.89 9.48
C PRO A 81 12.92 -11.45 9.15
N GLY A 82 14.11 -11.02 9.52
CA GLY A 82 14.61 -9.67 9.22
C GLY A 82 14.84 -9.43 7.73
N SER A 83 15.43 -10.40 7.01
CA SER A 83 15.64 -10.27 5.56
C SER A 83 14.33 -10.26 4.78
N ARG A 84 13.34 -11.07 5.20
CA ARG A 84 12.01 -11.07 4.57
C ARG A 84 11.29 -9.73 4.75
N LEU A 85 11.42 -9.11 5.92
CA LEU A 85 10.88 -7.76 6.16
C LEU A 85 11.56 -6.73 5.26
N GLU A 86 12.86 -6.84 5.07
CA GLU A 86 13.63 -5.92 4.21
C GLU A 86 13.28 -6.09 2.74
N ASP A 87 13.20 -7.32 2.25
CA ASP A 87 12.79 -7.62 0.87
C ASP A 87 11.37 -7.12 0.58
N ALA A 88 10.43 -7.40 1.48
CA ALA A 88 9.06 -6.92 1.36
C ALA A 88 8.97 -5.40 1.45
N HIS A 89 9.78 -4.75 2.31
CA HIS A 89 9.89 -3.30 2.36
C HIS A 89 10.36 -2.73 1.03
N VAL A 90 11.42 -3.27 0.44
CA VAL A 90 11.93 -2.81 -0.88
C VAL A 90 10.83 -2.91 -1.94
N ALA A 91 10.11 -4.02 -2.00
CA ALA A 91 9.01 -4.21 -2.94
C ALA A 91 7.90 -3.16 -2.74
N VAL A 92 7.47 -2.91 -1.50
CA VAL A 92 6.47 -1.88 -1.18
C VAL A 92 6.97 -0.49 -1.54
N GLN A 93 8.25 -0.16 -1.31
CA GLN A 93 8.84 1.14 -1.66
C GLN A 93 8.92 1.35 -3.16
N VAL A 94 9.32 0.35 -3.92
CA VAL A 94 9.32 0.41 -5.39
C VAL A 94 7.91 0.68 -5.89
N TYR A 95 6.94 -0.12 -5.44
CA TYR A 95 5.53 0.06 -5.79
C TYR A 95 5.02 1.46 -5.43
N SER A 96 5.18 1.90 -4.19
CA SER A 96 4.66 3.17 -3.69
C SER A 96 5.25 4.36 -4.42
N THR A 97 6.53 4.30 -4.79
CA THR A 97 7.21 5.33 -5.56
C THR A 97 6.57 5.49 -6.94
N PHE A 98 6.43 4.38 -7.69
CA PHE A 98 5.85 4.42 -9.04
C PHE A 98 4.35 4.74 -9.03
N ALA A 99 3.59 4.14 -8.11
CA ALA A 99 2.17 4.43 -7.96
C ALA A 99 1.94 5.89 -7.53
N GLY A 100 2.74 6.39 -6.59
CA GLY A 100 2.70 7.78 -6.12
C GLY A 100 3.01 8.79 -7.23
N MET A 101 4.02 8.52 -8.07
CA MET A 101 4.33 9.36 -9.23
C MET A 101 3.18 9.39 -10.24
N ARG A 102 2.61 8.22 -10.59
CA ARG A 102 1.45 8.15 -11.49
C ARG A 102 0.25 8.90 -10.94
N LEU A 103 -0.07 8.71 -9.67
CA LEU A 103 -1.17 9.41 -9.01
C LEU A 103 -0.95 10.92 -8.96
N ARG A 104 0.28 11.36 -8.69
CA ARG A 104 0.62 12.80 -8.69
C ARG A 104 0.38 13.41 -10.06
N VAL A 105 0.87 12.77 -11.13
CA VAL A 105 0.64 13.23 -12.50
C VAL A 105 -0.87 13.30 -12.79
N TRP A 106 -1.63 12.27 -12.48
CA TRP A 106 -3.07 12.23 -12.76
C TRP A 106 -3.87 13.26 -11.97
N LEU A 107 -3.49 13.53 -10.72
CA LEU A 107 -4.14 14.53 -9.88
C LEU A 107 -3.74 15.96 -10.24
N SER A 108 -2.59 16.17 -10.90
CA SER A 108 -2.11 17.48 -11.33
C SER A 108 -2.61 17.89 -12.73
N LEU A 109 -3.14 16.93 -13.53
CA LEU A 109 -3.66 17.26 -14.85
C LEU A 109 -4.86 18.20 -14.71
N PRO A 110 -4.86 19.34 -15.41
CA PRO A 110 -6.00 20.24 -15.41
C PRO A 110 -7.21 19.50 -15.98
N LEU A 111 -8.27 19.45 -15.19
CA LEU A 111 -9.55 18.84 -15.56
C LEU A 111 -10.33 19.78 -16.48
N ASP A 112 -9.64 20.38 -17.46
CA ASP A 112 -10.28 21.27 -18.41
C ASP A 112 -11.30 20.53 -19.27
N ARG A 113 -12.42 21.17 -19.51
CA ARG A 113 -13.61 20.60 -20.16
C ARG A 113 -13.39 20.16 -21.60
N SER A 114 -12.29 20.57 -22.20
CA SER A 114 -11.99 20.38 -23.63
C SER A 114 -11.00 19.25 -23.94
N CYS A 115 -10.26 18.74 -22.96
CA CYS A 115 -9.34 17.64 -23.21
C CYS A 115 -10.02 16.29 -22.99
N VAL A 116 -10.16 15.53 -24.08
CA VAL A 116 -10.47 14.09 -24.09
C VAL A 116 -9.24 13.31 -23.61
N ILE A 117 -8.71 13.66 -22.44
CA ILE A 117 -7.68 12.84 -21.82
C ILE A 117 -8.41 11.62 -21.24
N PRO A 118 -8.08 10.39 -21.68
CA PRO A 118 -8.68 9.20 -21.12
C PRO A 118 -8.43 9.20 -19.62
N THR A 119 -9.51 9.23 -18.84
CA THR A 119 -9.40 9.20 -17.39
C THR A 119 -8.67 7.93 -16.99
N PRO A 120 -7.57 8.03 -16.21
CA PRO A 120 -6.77 6.88 -15.86
C PRO A 120 -7.58 5.85 -15.07
N ASN A 121 -7.41 4.57 -15.40
CA ASN A 121 -8.06 3.48 -14.68
C ASN A 121 -7.20 3.13 -13.46
N LEU A 122 -7.79 3.20 -12.26
CA LEU A 122 -7.11 2.82 -11.02
C LEU A 122 -6.61 1.36 -11.04
N ALA A 123 -7.32 0.45 -11.71
CA ALA A 123 -6.87 -0.94 -11.86
C ALA A 123 -5.46 -1.06 -12.46
N ARG A 124 -5.04 -0.10 -13.28
CA ARG A 124 -3.67 -0.06 -13.83
C ARG A 124 -2.60 0.28 -12.79
N LEU A 125 -3.01 0.68 -11.60
CA LEU A 125 -2.10 0.91 -10.47
C LEU A 125 -1.88 -0.35 -9.63
N ARG A 126 -2.57 -1.45 -9.91
CA ARG A 126 -2.33 -2.71 -9.20
C ARG A 126 -0.87 -3.13 -9.32
N THR A 127 -0.30 -2.96 -10.50
CA THR A 127 1.13 -3.15 -10.74
C THR A 127 1.80 -1.83 -11.07
N ALA A 128 2.85 -1.49 -10.35
CA ALA A 128 3.67 -0.32 -10.59
C ALA A 128 5.14 -0.68 -10.35
N GLY A 129 6.03 -0.32 -11.29
CA GLY A 129 7.42 -0.74 -11.23
C GLY A 129 7.58 -2.27 -11.29
N ASP A 130 6.70 -2.95 -12.06
CA ASP A 130 6.60 -4.42 -12.19
C ASP A 130 6.30 -5.18 -10.88
N VAL A 131 5.87 -4.46 -9.83
CA VAL A 131 5.48 -5.02 -8.54
C VAL A 131 3.96 -4.96 -8.39
N ASP A 132 3.33 -6.07 -7.98
CA ASP A 132 1.94 -6.06 -7.48
C ASP A 132 1.94 -5.51 -6.06
N GLY A 133 1.43 -4.27 -5.90
CA GLY A 133 1.50 -3.55 -4.64
C GLY A 133 0.73 -4.18 -3.50
N LEU A 134 -0.43 -4.79 -3.81
CA LEU A 134 -1.24 -5.45 -2.79
C LEU A 134 -0.54 -6.72 -2.32
N LYS A 135 -0.01 -7.52 -3.25
CA LYS A 135 0.74 -8.74 -2.93
C LYS A 135 1.98 -8.42 -2.11
N ALA A 136 2.76 -7.40 -2.50
CA ALA A 136 3.94 -6.97 -1.75
C ALA A 136 3.60 -6.54 -0.31
N TYR A 137 2.46 -5.86 -0.12
CA TYR A 137 2.01 -5.45 1.20
C TYR A 137 1.51 -6.64 2.04
N GLU A 138 0.82 -7.62 1.46
CA GLU A 138 0.43 -8.85 2.15
C GLU A 138 1.66 -9.71 2.55
N GLU A 139 2.68 -9.76 1.71
CA GLU A 139 3.95 -10.40 2.06
C GLU A 139 4.64 -9.68 3.23
N LEU A 140 4.61 -8.34 3.27
CA LEU A 140 5.11 -7.56 4.39
C LEU A 140 4.35 -7.88 5.69
N LYS A 141 3.02 -7.95 5.64
CA LYS A 141 2.18 -8.31 6.80
C LYS A 141 2.49 -9.70 7.31
N ALA A 142 2.64 -10.66 6.41
CA ALA A 142 3.00 -12.03 6.77
C ALA A 142 4.38 -12.10 7.44
N ALA A 143 5.39 -11.44 6.88
CA ALA A 143 6.73 -11.37 7.46
C ALA A 143 6.73 -10.66 8.83
N ALA A 144 5.96 -9.59 8.98
CA ALA A 144 5.82 -8.89 10.25
C ALA A 144 5.15 -9.78 11.32
N THR A 145 4.08 -10.48 10.94
CA THR A 145 3.38 -11.41 11.83
C THR A 145 4.30 -12.52 12.31
N GLU A 146 5.10 -13.10 11.42
CA GLU A 146 6.11 -14.13 11.78
C GLU A 146 7.17 -13.57 12.74
N ALA A 147 7.70 -12.37 12.45
CA ALA A 147 8.70 -11.72 13.29
C ALA A 147 8.18 -11.41 14.70
N PHE A 148 6.95 -10.88 14.80
CA PHE A 148 6.32 -10.57 16.07
C PHE A 148 5.91 -11.83 16.84
N ALA A 149 5.49 -12.89 16.19
CA ALA A 149 5.19 -14.17 16.84
C ALA A 149 6.41 -14.73 17.58
N LEU A 150 7.60 -14.53 17.03
CA LEU A 150 8.85 -14.97 17.63
C LEU A 150 9.30 -14.13 18.84
N LEU A 151 9.03 -12.83 18.82
CA LEU A 151 9.57 -11.88 19.79
C LEU A 151 8.53 -11.39 20.79
N HIS A 152 7.30 -11.17 20.35
CA HIS A 152 6.23 -10.52 21.11
C HIS A 152 4.84 -11.12 20.83
N PRO A 153 4.61 -12.38 21.20
CA PRO A 153 3.33 -13.04 20.91
C PRO A 153 2.12 -12.32 21.53
N ALA A 154 2.30 -11.59 22.62
CA ALA A 154 1.24 -10.84 23.30
C ALA A 154 0.77 -9.60 22.49
N GLU A 155 1.56 -9.10 21.55
CA GLU A 155 1.26 -7.91 20.76
C GLU A 155 0.72 -8.23 19.35
N LEU A 156 0.64 -9.51 18.99
CA LEU A 156 0.19 -10.00 17.69
C LEU A 156 -1.19 -9.47 17.30
N ASP A 157 -2.16 -9.49 18.21
CA ASP A 157 -3.52 -9.03 17.94
C ASP A 157 -3.56 -7.53 17.61
N THR A 158 -2.73 -6.76 18.31
CA THR A 158 -2.63 -5.31 18.07
C THR A 158 -1.93 -5.02 16.74
N LEU A 159 -0.87 -5.76 16.41
CA LEU A 159 -0.19 -5.68 15.12
C LEU A 159 -1.15 -5.98 13.97
N THR A 160 -1.87 -7.09 14.04
CA THR A 160 -2.79 -7.53 12.98
C THR A 160 -3.93 -6.54 12.75
N ARG A 161 -4.34 -5.82 13.80
CA ARG A 161 -5.38 -4.79 13.70
C ARG A 161 -4.86 -3.51 13.02
N ASN A 162 -3.58 -3.20 13.15
CA ASN A 162 -2.96 -1.97 12.63
C ASN A 162 -2.28 -2.17 11.26
N LEU A 163 -2.18 -3.38 10.75
CA LEU A 163 -1.70 -3.71 9.41
C LEU A 163 -2.84 -4.04 8.45
#